data_7c82102cd1d8be55dc5affee48589396
#
_entry.id   7c82102cd1d8be55dc5affee48589396
#
_cell.length_a   1.000
_cell.length_b   1.000
_cell.length_c   1.000
_cell.angle_alpha   90.00
_cell.angle_beta   90.00
_cell.angle_gamma   90.00
#
_symmetry.space_group_name_H-M   'P 1'
#
loop_
_entity.id
_entity.type
_entity.pdbx_description
1 polymer ?
#
loop_
_entity_poly.entity_id
_entity_poly.type
_entity_poly.pdbx_seq_one_letter_code
_entity_poly.pdbx_strand_id
1 'polypeptide(L)'
;MAVVTMRELLESGVHFGHQTRRWNPKMKRFIFTERNGIYIIDLLQSLSYIDRAYEFVKETVAHGGTVMFVGTKKQAQEAIAEQATRVGMPYVNQRWLGGMLTNFSTVYKRLQRLKELEQIDFEDVAASGLTKKELLVLSREKAKLEKTLGGIREMQKVPSAVWIVDTKKEHIAVGEARKLNIPVVAILDTNCDPDEVDYKIPGNDDAIRSVTLLTRVIADAVAEGLISRSGVATEGKGEKAAGEPLAEWERDLLEGEKKADSEDAAPAAAEGEKPAEAPAEGEKPAEAAAEAPAAEDAPAAEDAPAAEDAPAAEAEQA
;
A
#
# COMPACT_ATOMS: atom_id res chain seq x y z
N MET A 1 15.54 -24.03 -3.23
CA MET A 1 16.87 -23.58 -2.73
C MET A 1 16.60 -22.60 -1.62
N ALA A 2 17.39 -22.60 -0.54
CA ALA A 2 17.23 -21.58 0.50
C ALA A 2 17.47 -20.19 -0.11
N VAL A 3 16.57 -19.26 0.14
CA VAL A 3 16.58 -17.90 -0.41
C VAL A 3 17.75 -17.08 0.17
N VAL A 4 18.18 -17.42 1.40
CA VAL A 4 19.27 -16.78 2.14
C VAL A 4 20.15 -17.86 2.77
N THR A 5 21.44 -17.61 2.83
CA THR A 5 22.38 -18.52 3.48
C THR A 5 22.50 -18.25 4.97
N MET A 6 22.78 -19.27 5.77
CA MET A 6 23.05 -19.15 7.21
C MET A 6 24.18 -18.14 7.50
N ARG A 7 25.17 -18.07 6.62
CA ARG A 7 26.30 -17.17 6.74
C ARG A 7 25.87 -15.69 6.63
N GLU A 8 25.01 -15.38 5.67
CA GLU A 8 24.48 -14.02 5.50
C GLU A 8 23.65 -13.59 6.71
N LEU A 9 22.85 -14.49 7.28
CA LEU A 9 22.08 -14.24 8.51
C LEU A 9 22.99 -13.94 9.71
N LEU A 10 24.11 -14.67 9.84
CA LEU A 10 25.10 -14.43 10.88
C LEU A 10 25.84 -13.10 10.71
N GLU A 11 26.31 -12.80 9.49
CA GLU A 11 27.05 -11.57 9.17
C GLU A 11 26.20 -10.31 9.30
N SER A 12 24.90 -10.41 9.02
CA SER A 12 23.95 -9.30 9.21
C SER A 12 23.48 -9.11 10.65
N GLY A 13 23.75 -10.08 11.53
CA GLY A 13 23.39 -10.01 12.95
C GLY A 13 21.92 -10.26 13.24
N VAL A 14 21.23 -11.03 12.41
CA VAL A 14 19.82 -11.44 12.61
C VAL A 14 19.62 -12.25 13.89
N HIS A 15 20.65 -12.97 14.33
CA HIS A 15 20.60 -13.84 15.51
C HIS A 15 20.59 -13.10 16.86
N PHE A 16 20.88 -11.82 16.90
CA PHE A 16 20.84 -11.06 18.15
C PHE A 16 19.39 -10.67 18.48
N GLY A 17 18.99 -10.96 19.70
CA GLY A 17 17.73 -10.52 20.27
C GLY A 17 17.94 -9.37 21.27
N HIS A 18 16.90 -9.07 22.02
CA HIS A 18 16.92 -8.07 23.08
C HIS A 18 17.50 -8.64 24.39
N GLN A 19 17.73 -7.71 25.35
CA GLN A 19 18.13 -8.04 26.71
C GLN A 19 17.10 -8.94 27.40
N THR A 20 17.56 -9.84 28.27
CA THR A 20 16.72 -10.81 29.00
C THR A 20 15.60 -10.17 29.83
N ARG A 21 15.74 -8.90 30.23
CA ARG A 21 14.68 -8.15 30.95
C ARG A 21 13.46 -7.77 30.10
N ARG A 22 13.63 -7.72 28.77
CA ARG A 22 12.60 -7.23 27.83
C ARG A 22 11.94 -8.29 26.99
N TRP A 23 12.15 -9.56 27.29
CA TRP A 23 11.67 -10.64 26.47
C TRP A 23 10.19 -10.97 26.70
N ASN A 24 9.58 -11.61 25.72
CA ASN A 24 8.24 -12.19 25.83
C ASN A 24 8.39 -13.70 26.05
N PRO A 25 7.77 -14.29 27.10
CA PRO A 25 7.82 -15.74 27.36
C PRO A 25 7.37 -16.61 26.18
N LYS A 26 6.44 -16.14 25.35
CA LYS A 26 5.97 -16.85 24.17
C LYS A 26 7.06 -17.04 23.10
N MET A 27 8.10 -16.19 23.12
CA MET A 27 9.24 -16.27 22.20
C MET A 27 10.26 -17.35 22.60
N LYS A 28 10.11 -18.00 23.77
CA LYS A 28 11.02 -19.05 24.27
C LYS A 28 11.35 -20.11 23.22
N ARG A 29 10.40 -20.48 22.39
CA ARG A 29 10.56 -21.51 21.34
C ARG A 29 11.52 -21.13 20.22
N PHE A 30 11.79 -19.83 20.04
CA PHE A 30 12.68 -19.31 19.00
C PHE A 30 14.06 -18.93 19.53
N ILE A 31 14.26 -19.01 20.85
CA ILE A 31 15.51 -18.66 21.51
C ILE A 31 16.40 -19.89 21.59
N PHE A 32 17.61 -19.77 21.05
CA PHE A 32 18.63 -20.83 21.12
C PHE A 32 19.36 -20.83 22.47
N THR A 33 19.87 -19.68 22.90
CA THR A 33 20.64 -19.54 24.15
C THR A 33 20.65 -18.08 24.62
N GLU A 34 21.25 -17.87 25.76
CA GLU A 34 21.56 -16.55 26.32
C GLU A 34 23.07 -16.37 26.40
N ARG A 35 23.57 -15.18 26.03
CA ARG A 35 24.97 -14.82 26.17
C ARG A 35 25.09 -13.35 26.54
N ASN A 36 25.84 -13.05 27.61
CA ASN A 36 26.06 -11.68 28.10
C ASN A 36 24.76 -10.89 28.39
N GLY A 37 23.70 -11.54 28.88
CA GLY A 37 22.41 -10.91 29.15
C GLY A 37 21.59 -10.56 27.91
N ILE A 38 21.94 -11.11 26.74
CA ILE A 38 21.22 -10.94 25.47
C ILE A 38 20.79 -12.32 24.98
N TYR A 39 19.55 -12.45 24.54
CA TYR A 39 19.07 -13.67 23.90
C TYR A 39 19.61 -13.82 22.48
N ILE A 40 19.92 -15.06 22.11
CA ILE A 40 20.32 -15.43 20.77
C ILE A 40 19.20 -16.23 20.13
N ILE A 41 18.76 -15.79 18.97
CA ILE A 41 17.68 -16.41 18.19
C ILE A 41 18.23 -17.60 17.40
N ASP A 42 17.43 -18.67 17.29
CA ASP A 42 17.77 -19.87 16.52
C ASP A 42 17.62 -19.60 15.01
N LEU A 43 18.74 -19.47 14.31
CA LEU A 43 18.78 -19.19 12.88
C LEU A 43 18.31 -20.36 12.00
N LEU A 44 18.38 -21.61 12.47
CA LEU A 44 17.85 -22.74 11.71
C LEU A 44 16.34 -22.66 11.58
N GLN A 45 15.67 -22.28 12.68
CA GLN A 45 14.24 -22.00 12.64
C GLN A 45 13.95 -20.76 11.80
N SER A 46 14.70 -19.67 11.98
CA SER A 46 14.52 -18.43 11.21
C SER A 46 14.56 -18.70 9.71
N LEU A 47 15.49 -19.52 9.23
CA LEU A 47 15.62 -19.86 7.82
C LEU A 47 14.37 -20.54 7.27
N SER A 48 13.83 -21.52 8.01
CA SER A 48 12.59 -22.21 7.60
C SER A 48 11.35 -21.29 7.59
N TYR A 49 11.30 -20.30 8.48
CA TYR A 49 10.23 -19.29 8.50
C TYR A 49 10.39 -18.25 7.41
N ILE A 50 11.62 -17.89 7.05
CA ILE A 50 11.91 -17.01 5.91
C ILE A 50 11.43 -17.66 4.62
N ASP A 51 11.76 -18.94 4.38
CA ASP A 51 11.34 -19.66 3.18
C ASP A 51 9.80 -19.70 3.06
N ARG A 52 9.09 -19.96 4.14
CA ARG A 52 7.61 -19.95 4.17
C ARG A 52 7.02 -18.56 3.89
N ALA A 53 7.60 -17.53 4.49
CA ALA A 53 7.16 -16.14 4.26
C ALA A 53 7.43 -15.72 2.82
N TYR A 54 8.56 -16.12 2.26
CA TYR A 54 8.93 -15.88 0.87
C TYR A 54 7.92 -16.49 -0.10
N GLU A 55 7.62 -17.77 0.05
CA GLU A 55 6.65 -18.49 -0.80
C GLU A 55 5.27 -17.83 -0.72
N PHE A 56 4.79 -17.52 0.49
CA PHE A 56 3.51 -16.84 0.67
C PHE A 56 3.44 -15.49 -0.04
N VAL A 57 4.47 -14.64 0.13
CA VAL A 57 4.53 -13.31 -0.49
C VAL A 57 4.57 -13.44 -2.01
N LYS A 58 5.42 -14.31 -2.55
CA LYS A 58 5.52 -14.60 -3.98
C LYS A 58 4.18 -15.03 -4.57
N GLU A 59 3.50 -15.97 -3.93
CA GLU A 59 2.20 -16.50 -4.36
C GLU A 59 1.11 -15.42 -4.31
N THR A 60 1.06 -14.63 -3.22
CA THR A 60 0.13 -13.51 -3.07
C THR A 60 0.28 -12.50 -4.21
N VAL A 61 1.51 -12.14 -4.58
CA VAL A 61 1.79 -11.18 -5.66
C VAL A 61 1.55 -11.80 -7.04
N ALA A 62 1.85 -13.06 -7.25
CA ALA A 62 1.54 -13.78 -8.49
C ALA A 62 0.03 -13.78 -8.79
N HIS A 63 -0.82 -13.88 -7.76
CA HIS A 63 -2.28 -13.75 -7.88
C HIS A 63 -2.77 -12.28 -8.00
N GLY A 64 -1.86 -11.32 -8.15
CA GLY A 64 -2.22 -9.89 -8.31
C GLY A 64 -2.44 -9.15 -7.00
N GLY A 65 -2.08 -9.73 -5.86
CA GLY A 65 -2.09 -9.07 -4.56
C GLY A 65 -1.04 -7.98 -4.44
N THR A 66 -1.27 -7.03 -3.55
CA THR A 66 -0.34 -5.94 -3.22
C THR A 66 0.16 -6.14 -1.80
N VAL A 67 1.46 -6.00 -1.59
CA VAL A 67 2.09 -6.09 -0.27
C VAL A 67 2.50 -4.70 0.18
N MET A 68 2.07 -4.29 1.38
CA MET A 68 2.44 -2.99 1.95
C MET A 68 3.63 -3.17 2.90
N PHE A 69 4.66 -2.35 2.73
CA PHE A 69 5.85 -2.35 3.59
C PHE A 69 5.71 -1.31 4.71
N VAL A 70 5.86 -1.74 5.96
CA VAL A 70 5.71 -0.89 7.15
C VAL A 70 6.93 -0.99 8.05
N GLY A 71 7.53 0.16 8.35
CA GLY A 71 8.65 0.24 9.29
C GLY A 71 9.00 1.67 9.63
N THR A 72 8.49 2.16 10.77
CA THR A 72 8.73 3.54 11.22
C THR A 72 9.95 3.68 12.12
N LYS A 73 10.62 2.56 12.45
CA LYS A 73 11.86 2.54 13.22
C LYS A 73 12.98 3.22 12.41
N LYS A 74 13.78 4.08 13.03
CA LYS A 74 14.84 4.82 12.30
C LYS A 74 15.76 3.90 11.50
N GLN A 75 16.05 2.72 12.03
CA GLN A 75 16.89 1.71 11.39
C GLN A 75 16.23 1.06 10.15
N ALA A 76 14.89 1.10 10.07
CA ALA A 76 14.13 0.48 9.00
C ALA A 76 13.69 1.46 7.90
N GLN A 77 13.64 2.76 8.20
CA GLN A 77 13.02 3.77 7.33
C GLN A 77 13.60 3.79 5.91
N GLU A 78 14.92 3.74 5.81
CA GLU A 78 15.63 3.80 4.52
C GLU A 78 15.49 2.49 3.76
N ALA A 79 15.73 1.36 4.42
CA ALA A 79 15.61 0.03 3.83
C ALA A 79 14.19 -0.24 3.30
N ILE A 80 13.16 0.14 4.04
CA ILE A 80 11.75 0.01 3.63
C ILE A 80 11.47 0.86 2.39
N ALA A 81 11.88 2.13 2.39
CA ALA A 81 11.64 3.03 1.26
C ALA A 81 12.36 2.54 -0.01
N GLU A 82 13.63 2.18 0.10
CA GLU A 82 14.44 1.69 -1.01
C GLU A 82 13.87 0.42 -1.63
N GLN A 83 13.63 -0.61 -0.80
CA GLN A 83 13.19 -1.90 -1.28
C GLN A 83 11.74 -1.87 -1.80
N ALA A 84 10.84 -1.15 -1.16
CA ALA A 84 9.46 -1.00 -1.63
C ALA A 84 9.39 -0.23 -2.96
N THR A 85 10.19 0.83 -3.10
CA THR A 85 10.28 1.59 -4.36
C THR A 85 10.86 0.72 -5.49
N ARG A 86 11.87 -0.10 -5.20
CA ARG A 86 12.46 -1.03 -6.17
C ARG A 86 11.43 -1.97 -6.80
N VAL A 87 10.46 -2.42 -6.02
CA VAL A 87 9.42 -3.37 -6.48
C VAL A 87 8.06 -2.73 -6.77
N GLY A 88 7.97 -1.39 -6.68
CA GLY A 88 6.72 -0.66 -6.96
C GLY A 88 5.58 -0.96 -5.97
N MET A 89 5.90 -1.28 -4.72
CA MET A 89 4.91 -1.57 -3.68
C MET A 89 4.73 -0.39 -2.72
N PRO A 90 3.52 -0.21 -2.15
CA PRO A 90 3.26 0.85 -1.19
C PRO A 90 4.03 0.65 0.11
N TYR A 91 4.45 1.74 0.73
CA TYR A 91 5.18 1.69 2.00
C TYR A 91 4.85 2.84 2.95
N VAL A 92 5.10 2.59 4.24
CA VAL A 92 4.99 3.58 5.32
C VAL A 92 6.26 3.51 6.16
N ASN A 93 7.09 4.56 6.08
CA ASN A 93 8.38 4.61 6.75
C ASN A 93 8.51 5.71 7.81
N GLN A 94 7.56 6.65 7.94
CA GLN A 94 7.66 7.75 8.89
C GLN A 94 6.82 7.54 10.14
N ARG A 95 5.51 7.45 9.98
CA ARG A 95 4.57 7.26 11.07
C ARG A 95 3.31 6.58 10.56
N TRP A 96 2.89 5.53 11.25
CA TRP A 96 1.57 4.95 11.01
C TRP A 96 0.48 5.87 11.53
N LEU A 97 -0.46 6.23 10.69
CA LEU A 97 -1.64 7.01 11.08
C LEU A 97 -2.76 6.03 11.42
N GLY A 98 -3.40 6.22 12.57
CA GLY A 98 -4.54 5.37 12.93
C GLY A 98 -5.65 5.43 11.89
N GLY A 99 -6.15 4.27 11.48
CA GLY A 99 -7.17 4.15 10.44
C GLY A 99 -6.63 4.04 9.01
N MET A 100 -5.32 3.85 8.80
CA MET A 100 -4.76 3.74 7.45
C MET A 100 -5.34 2.59 6.65
N LEU A 101 -5.65 1.49 7.28
CA LEU A 101 -6.32 0.33 6.67
C LEU A 101 -7.82 0.33 6.95
N THR A 102 -8.22 0.50 8.21
CA THR A 102 -9.63 0.39 8.64
C THR A 102 -10.50 1.56 8.16
N ASN A 103 -9.93 2.74 7.97
CA ASN A 103 -10.62 3.93 7.44
C ASN A 103 -9.95 4.45 6.16
N PHE A 104 -9.68 3.54 5.24
CA PHE A 104 -8.98 3.86 3.99
C PHE A 104 -9.69 4.93 3.15
N SER A 105 -11.02 5.02 3.21
CA SER A 105 -11.78 6.05 2.49
C SER A 105 -11.37 7.47 2.88
N THR A 106 -11.11 7.71 4.17
CA THR A 106 -10.63 9.01 4.66
C THR A 106 -9.18 9.26 4.27
N VAL A 107 -8.34 8.22 4.33
CA VAL A 107 -6.94 8.31 3.87
C VAL A 107 -6.89 8.62 2.37
N TYR A 108 -7.73 7.95 1.57
CA TYR A 108 -7.84 8.19 0.13
C TYR A 108 -8.20 9.65 -0.21
N LYS A 109 -9.13 10.27 0.54
CA LYS A 109 -9.42 11.70 0.39
C LYS A 109 -8.18 12.59 0.65
N ARG A 110 -7.34 12.21 1.62
CA ARG A 110 -6.07 12.92 1.86
C ARG A 110 -5.04 12.69 0.74
N LEU A 111 -5.02 11.51 0.13
CA LEU A 111 -4.20 11.25 -1.06
C LEU A 111 -4.67 12.07 -2.26
N GLN A 112 -5.98 12.23 -2.45
CA GLN A 112 -6.51 13.14 -3.47
C GLN A 112 -6.07 14.58 -3.21
N ARG A 113 -6.16 15.02 -1.95
CA ARG A 113 -5.68 16.36 -1.56
C ARG A 113 -4.19 16.56 -1.85
N LEU A 114 -3.37 15.53 -1.62
CA LEU A 114 -1.94 15.57 -1.98
C LEU A 114 -1.77 15.76 -3.49
N LYS A 115 -2.51 15.02 -4.32
CA LYS A 115 -2.48 15.15 -5.78
C LYS A 115 -2.91 16.53 -6.26
N GLU A 116 -3.94 17.14 -5.63
CA GLU A 116 -4.35 18.51 -5.91
C GLU A 116 -3.22 19.51 -5.60
N LEU A 117 -2.57 19.36 -4.44
CA LEU A 117 -1.46 20.21 -4.03
C LEU A 117 -0.22 20.04 -4.93
N GLU A 118 -0.03 18.89 -5.57
CA GLU A 118 1.05 18.67 -6.53
C GLU A 118 0.85 19.42 -7.85
N GLN A 119 -0.41 19.69 -8.22
CA GLN A 119 -0.75 20.44 -9.43
C GLN A 119 -0.57 21.95 -9.29
N ILE A 120 -0.44 22.44 -8.05
CA ILE A 120 -0.25 23.87 -7.78
C ILE A 120 1.23 24.22 -7.97
N ASP A 121 1.49 25.23 -8.81
CA ASP A 121 2.81 25.82 -8.90
C ASP A 121 3.04 26.78 -7.73
N PHE A 122 4.02 26.45 -6.89
CA PHE A 122 4.37 27.25 -5.70
C PHE A 122 5.38 28.34 -5.99
N GLU A 123 6.02 28.35 -7.17
CA GLU A 123 7.02 29.35 -7.56
C GLU A 123 6.37 30.56 -8.22
N ASP A 124 5.32 30.36 -9.02
CA ASP A 124 4.62 31.46 -9.70
C ASP A 124 3.35 31.88 -8.96
N VAL A 125 3.48 33.00 -8.23
CA VAL A 125 2.37 33.65 -7.50
C VAL A 125 1.31 34.22 -8.45
N ALA A 126 1.72 34.68 -9.65
CA ALA A 126 0.81 35.28 -10.60
C ALA A 126 -0.08 34.24 -11.29
N ALA A 127 0.46 33.10 -11.63
CA ALA A 127 -0.28 32.00 -12.24
C ALA A 127 -1.25 31.32 -11.28
N SER A 128 -0.88 31.20 -9.98
CA SER A 128 -1.71 30.54 -8.98
C SER A 128 -2.90 31.36 -8.47
N GLY A 129 -2.89 32.71 -8.66
CA GLY A 129 -3.93 33.61 -8.14
C GLY A 129 -4.01 33.70 -6.62
N LEU A 130 -3.04 33.09 -5.91
CA LEU A 130 -2.99 32.99 -4.45
C LEU A 130 -1.96 33.98 -3.87
N THR A 131 -2.17 34.41 -2.63
CA THR A 131 -1.19 35.24 -1.94
C THR A 131 0.05 34.43 -1.54
N LYS A 132 1.22 35.07 -1.39
CA LYS A 132 2.45 34.44 -0.93
C LYS A 132 2.28 33.68 0.41
N LYS A 133 1.42 34.22 1.30
CA LYS A 133 1.14 33.60 2.60
C LYS A 133 0.36 32.28 2.43
N GLU A 134 -0.63 32.27 1.56
CA GLU A 134 -1.43 31.07 1.26
C GLU A 134 -0.58 30.00 0.60
N LEU A 135 0.23 30.36 -0.40
CA LEU A 135 1.18 29.43 -1.04
C LEU A 135 2.14 28.80 -0.02
N LEU A 136 2.65 29.59 0.94
CA LEU A 136 3.51 29.04 1.99
C LEU A 136 2.77 28.05 2.91
N VAL A 137 1.50 28.32 3.23
CA VAL A 137 0.68 27.41 4.05
C VAL A 137 0.42 26.11 3.28
N LEU A 138 0.03 26.18 2.02
CA LEU A 138 -0.22 25.02 1.16
C LEU A 138 1.06 24.21 0.89
N SER A 139 2.20 24.86 0.69
CA SER A 139 3.50 24.19 0.56
C SER A 139 3.88 23.40 1.81
N ARG A 140 3.62 23.95 3.01
CA ARG A 140 3.83 23.23 4.28
C ARG A 140 2.86 22.05 4.44
N GLU A 141 1.61 22.22 4.00
CA GLU A 141 0.62 21.12 3.99
C GLU A 141 1.08 20.02 3.04
N LYS A 142 1.50 20.33 1.82
CA LYS A 142 2.06 19.39 0.84
C LYS A 142 3.22 18.61 1.44
N ALA A 143 4.24 19.30 1.97
CA ALA A 143 5.42 18.67 2.56
C ALA A 143 5.06 17.73 3.73
N LYS A 144 4.06 18.10 4.55
CA LYS A 144 3.58 17.25 5.64
C LYS A 144 2.87 15.98 5.12
N LEU A 145 2.00 16.12 4.11
CA LEU A 145 1.30 14.99 3.50
C LEU A 145 2.26 14.08 2.74
N GLU A 146 3.18 14.63 1.97
CA GLU A 146 4.21 13.87 1.26
C GLU A 146 5.09 13.06 2.19
N LYS A 147 5.52 13.63 3.30
CA LYS A 147 6.29 12.93 4.32
C LYS A 147 5.52 11.76 4.95
N THR A 148 4.21 11.87 5.15
CA THR A 148 3.42 10.85 5.85
C THR A 148 2.72 9.86 4.96
N LEU A 149 2.32 10.27 3.76
CA LEU A 149 1.51 9.48 2.83
C LEU A 149 2.19 9.27 1.46
N GLY A 150 3.38 9.83 1.24
CA GLY A 150 4.08 9.74 -0.04
C GLY A 150 4.30 8.31 -0.52
N GLY A 151 4.62 7.40 0.38
CA GLY A 151 4.85 5.99 0.03
C GLY A 151 3.59 5.20 -0.36
N ILE A 152 2.39 5.72 -0.08
CA ILE A 152 1.11 5.08 -0.44
C ILE A 152 0.34 5.87 -1.51
N ARG A 153 1.00 6.82 -2.20
CA ARG A 153 0.40 7.74 -3.18
C ARG A 153 -0.44 7.04 -4.26
N GLU A 154 0.02 5.90 -4.75
CA GLU A 154 -0.61 5.15 -5.85
C GLU A 154 -1.62 4.10 -5.38
N MET A 155 -1.76 3.93 -4.07
CA MET A 155 -2.63 2.92 -3.51
C MET A 155 -4.10 3.29 -3.72
N GLN A 156 -4.85 2.40 -4.38
CA GLN A 156 -6.29 2.58 -4.66
C GLN A 156 -7.17 1.70 -3.78
N LYS A 157 -6.63 0.61 -3.27
CA LYS A 157 -7.32 -0.37 -2.43
C LYS A 157 -6.44 -0.83 -1.28
N VAL A 158 -7.06 -1.42 -0.29
CA VAL A 158 -6.37 -2.03 0.87
C VAL A 158 -5.45 -3.16 0.39
N PRO A 159 -4.22 -3.30 0.94
CA PRO A 159 -3.27 -4.31 0.52
C PRO A 159 -3.74 -5.72 0.87
N SER A 160 -3.24 -6.72 0.13
CA SER A 160 -3.54 -8.14 0.35
C SER A 160 -2.70 -8.76 1.44
N ALA A 161 -1.53 -8.21 1.74
CA ALA A 161 -0.66 -8.59 2.85
C ALA A 161 0.16 -7.39 3.33
N VAL A 162 0.66 -7.46 4.56
CA VAL A 162 1.47 -6.39 5.16
C VAL A 162 2.79 -6.98 5.66
N TRP A 163 3.92 -6.36 5.27
CA TRP A 163 5.24 -6.61 5.82
C TRP A 163 5.54 -5.61 6.92
N ILE A 164 5.83 -6.06 8.15
CA ILE A 164 6.03 -5.19 9.31
C ILE A 164 7.40 -5.44 9.94
N VAL A 165 8.14 -4.35 10.16
CA VAL A 165 9.36 -4.35 10.96
C VAL A 165 9.04 -3.79 12.35
N ASP A 166 9.29 -4.59 13.40
CA ASP A 166 8.98 -4.28 14.80
C ASP A 166 7.46 -4.19 15.10
N THR A 167 6.85 -5.34 15.35
CA THR A 167 5.39 -5.44 15.67
C THR A 167 5.02 -4.72 16.96
N LYS A 168 5.93 -4.61 17.92
CA LYS A 168 5.68 -3.94 19.19
C LYS A 168 5.52 -2.43 19.02
N LYS A 169 6.30 -1.84 18.10
CA LYS A 169 6.19 -0.43 17.76
C LYS A 169 4.98 -0.16 16.88
N GLU A 170 4.76 -1.01 15.91
CA GLU A 170 3.67 -0.89 14.92
C GLU A 170 2.39 -1.64 15.34
N HIS A 171 2.13 -1.75 16.65
CA HIS A 171 0.96 -2.48 17.20
C HIS A 171 -0.38 -2.00 16.63
N ILE A 172 -0.48 -0.71 16.24
CA ILE A 172 -1.69 -0.16 15.61
C ILE A 172 -1.87 -0.77 14.22
N ALA A 173 -0.79 -0.85 13.43
CA ALA A 173 -0.81 -1.45 12.09
C ALA A 173 -1.19 -2.93 12.15
N VAL A 174 -0.59 -3.70 13.07
CA VAL A 174 -0.93 -5.11 13.32
C VAL A 174 -2.40 -5.25 13.72
N GLY A 175 -2.88 -4.41 14.65
CA GLY A 175 -4.27 -4.43 15.09
C GLY A 175 -5.28 -4.11 13.98
N GLU A 176 -4.95 -3.18 13.08
CA GLU A 176 -5.79 -2.85 11.93
C GLU A 176 -5.78 -3.96 10.87
N ALA A 177 -4.62 -4.53 10.55
CA ALA A 177 -4.49 -5.64 9.62
C ALA A 177 -5.33 -6.84 10.09
N ARG A 178 -5.23 -7.22 11.37
CA ARG A 178 -6.03 -8.31 11.97
C ARG A 178 -7.53 -8.06 11.92
N LYS A 179 -7.99 -6.82 12.16
CA LYS A 179 -9.41 -6.47 12.05
C LYS A 179 -9.97 -6.66 10.65
N LEU A 180 -9.14 -6.49 9.63
CA LEU A 180 -9.51 -6.68 8.22
C LEU A 180 -9.16 -8.08 7.68
N ASN A 181 -8.66 -8.97 8.54
CA ASN A 181 -8.18 -10.31 8.16
C ASN A 181 -7.11 -10.26 7.06
N ILE A 182 -6.23 -9.26 7.11
CA ILE A 182 -5.10 -9.12 6.20
C ILE A 182 -3.93 -9.87 6.82
N PRO A 183 -3.31 -10.84 6.11
CA PRO A 183 -2.16 -11.58 6.60
C PRO A 183 -1.00 -10.66 6.93
N VAL A 184 -0.41 -10.84 8.10
CA VAL A 184 0.74 -10.09 8.59
C VAL A 184 1.99 -10.95 8.49
N VAL A 185 2.97 -10.48 7.73
CA VAL A 185 4.33 -11.02 7.68
C VAL A 185 5.21 -10.06 8.48
N ALA A 186 5.96 -10.53 9.48
CA ALA A 186 6.74 -9.62 10.30
C ALA A 186 8.04 -10.20 10.84
N ILE A 187 9.01 -9.32 11.08
CA ILE A 187 10.20 -9.63 11.89
C ILE A 187 9.77 -9.65 13.35
N LEU A 188 10.11 -10.73 14.04
CA LEU A 188 9.83 -10.91 15.46
C LEU A 188 11.12 -11.00 16.25
N ASP A 189 11.43 -9.98 17.00
CA ASP A 189 12.47 -10.02 18.01
C ASP A 189 11.94 -10.66 19.32
N THR A 190 12.80 -10.91 20.25
CA THR A 190 12.51 -11.61 21.53
C THR A 190 11.51 -10.88 22.44
N ASN A 191 11.20 -9.61 22.16
CA ASN A 191 10.24 -8.79 22.91
C ASN A 191 8.81 -8.77 22.30
N CYS A 192 8.60 -9.39 21.13
CA CYS A 192 7.35 -9.39 20.38
C CYS A 192 6.40 -10.52 20.79
N ASP A 193 5.12 -10.42 20.44
CA ASP A 193 4.14 -11.51 20.60
C ASP A 193 4.00 -12.28 19.26
N PRO A 194 4.40 -13.56 19.22
CA PRO A 194 4.31 -14.35 17.99
C PRO A 194 2.86 -14.71 17.60
N ASP A 195 1.89 -14.56 18.47
CA ASP A 195 0.50 -14.95 18.20
C ASP A 195 -0.27 -13.83 17.45
N GLU A 196 0.32 -12.66 17.34
CA GLU A 196 -0.24 -11.53 16.59
C GLU A 196 0.06 -11.56 15.09
N VAL A 197 0.96 -12.46 14.66
CA VAL A 197 1.51 -12.50 13.29
C VAL A 197 1.25 -13.86 12.65
N ASP A 198 0.86 -13.87 11.39
CA ASP A 198 0.60 -15.08 10.62
C ASP A 198 1.90 -15.72 10.12
N TYR A 199 2.74 -14.94 9.46
CA TYR A 199 4.03 -15.37 8.93
C TYR A 199 5.17 -14.72 9.72
N LYS A 200 5.71 -15.47 10.63
CA LYS A 200 6.70 -15.03 11.63
C LYS A 200 8.10 -15.23 11.09
N ILE A 201 8.93 -14.21 11.18
CA ILE A 201 10.36 -14.32 10.89
C ILE A 201 11.12 -13.95 12.17
N PRO A 202 11.56 -14.94 12.98
CA PRO A 202 12.35 -14.64 14.16
C PRO A 202 13.68 -13.99 13.74
N GLY A 203 13.95 -12.80 14.25
CA GLY A 203 15.14 -12.06 13.88
C GLY A 203 15.25 -10.71 14.57
N ASN A 204 16.42 -10.09 14.43
CA ASN A 204 16.75 -8.79 14.99
C ASN A 204 16.09 -7.66 14.20
N ASP A 205 15.33 -6.83 14.88
CA ASP A 205 14.66 -5.66 14.32
C ASP A 205 15.39 -4.32 14.61
N ASP A 206 16.50 -4.35 15.39
CA ASP A 206 17.30 -3.18 15.77
C ASP A 206 18.50 -2.94 14.84
N ALA A 207 19.07 -4.00 14.27
CA ALA A 207 20.24 -3.88 13.43
C ALA A 207 19.87 -3.48 12.00
N ILE A 208 20.43 -2.38 11.50
CA ILE A 208 20.18 -1.90 10.12
C ILE A 208 20.44 -3.00 9.09
N ARG A 209 21.57 -3.74 9.21
CA ARG A 209 21.95 -4.81 8.29
C ARG A 209 20.94 -5.96 8.29
N SER A 210 20.42 -6.33 9.47
CA SER A 210 19.40 -7.38 9.62
C SER A 210 18.10 -6.99 8.92
N VAL A 211 17.60 -5.79 9.23
CA VAL A 211 16.37 -5.23 8.62
C VAL A 211 16.51 -5.10 7.11
N THR A 212 17.64 -4.59 6.62
CA THR A 212 17.90 -4.44 5.18
C THR A 212 17.91 -5.81 4.49
N LEU A 213 18.60 -6.82 5.05
CA LEU A 213 18.64 -8.16 4.49
C LEU A 213 17.25 -8.79 4.42
N LEU A 214 16.50 -8.82 5.53
CA LEU A 214 15.19 -9.44 5.58
C LEU A 214 14.16 -8.70 4.70
N THR A 215 14.20 -7.37 4.68
CA THR A 215 13.31 -6.58 3.80
C THR A 215 13.65 -6.79 2.33
N ARG A 216 14.94 -6.92 1.97
CA ARG A 216 15.38 -7.27 0.63
C ARG A 216 14.84 -8.63 0.19
N VAL A 217 14.91 -9.64 1.05
CA VAL A 217 14.40 -10.99 0.79
C VAL A 217 12.91 -10.96 0.46
N ILE A 218 12.12 -10.23 1.24
CA ILE A 218 10.68 -10.07 0.97
C ILE A 218 10.44 -9.29 -0.32
N ALA A 219 11.24 -8.27 -0.61
CA ALA A 219 11.14 -7.54 -1.87
C ALA A 219 11.53 -8.42 -3.08
N ASP A 220 12.50 -9.33 -2.92
CA ASP A 220 12.86 -10.30 -3.96
C ASP A 220 11.71 -11.31 -4.20
N ALA A 221 11.00 -11.75 -3.14
CA ALA A 221 9.78 -12.54 -3.28
C ALA A 221 8.69 -11.82 -4.08
N VAL A 222 8.50 -10.52 -3.80
CA VAL A 222 7.57 -9.66 -4.56
C VAL A 222 8.00 -9.57 -6.03
N ALA A 223 9.29 -9.36 -6.30
CA ALA A 223 9.82 -9.27 -7.68
C ALA A 223 9.59 -10.58 -8.46
N GLU A 224 9.86 -11.73 -7.85
CA GLU A 224 9.57 -13.04 -8.48
C GLU A 224 8.07 -13.25 -8.72
N GLY A 225 7.21 -12.84 -7.77
CA GLY A 225 5.76 -12.88 -7.95
C GLY A 225 5.28 -12.02 -9.11
N LEU A 226 5.85 -10.82 -9.29
CA LEU A 226 5.55 -9.94 -10.42
C LEU A 226 6.00 -10.54 -11.76
N ILE A 227 7.18 -11.18 -11.81
CA ILE A 227 7.68 -11.88 -12.99
C ILE A 227 6.77 -13.05 -13.34
N SER A 228 6.38 -13.87 -12.36
CA SER A 228 5.46 -14.99 -12.57
C SER A 228 4.11 -14.53 -13.12
N ARG A 229 3.57 -13.41 -12.61
CA ARG A 229 2.33 -12.80 -13.12
C ARG A 229 2.47 -12.32 -14.57
N SER A 230 3.60 -11.69 -14.92
CA SER A 230 3.84 -11.20 -16.28
C SER A 230 4.05 -12.36 -17.27
N GLY A 231 4.72 -13.44 -16.85
CA GLY A 231 4.91 -14.66 -17.65
C GLY A 231 3.58 -15.36 -17.97
N VAL A 232 2.71 -15.52 -16.99
CA VAL A 232 1.36 -16.10 -17.21
C VAL A 232 0.53 -15.19 -18.12
N ALA A 233 0.67 -13.86 -18.05
CA ALA A 233 -0.04 -12.94 -18.92
C ALA A 233 0.42 -13.02 -20.39
N THR A 234 1.69 -13.38 -20.63
CA THR A 234 2.22 -13.58 -21.99
C THR A 234 1.85 -14.96 -22.56
N GLU A 235 1.84 -16.01 -21.75
CA GLU A 235 1.39 -17.34 -22.16
C GLU A 235 -0.14 -17.36 -22.44
N GLY A 236 -0.94 -16.72 -21.59
CA GLY A 236 -2.38 -16.60 -21.80
C GLY A 236 -2.80 -15.75 -23.00
N LYS A 237 -1.93 -14.85 -23.49
CA LYS A 237 -2.15 -14.13 -24.76
C LYS A 237 -1.65 -14.91 -25.97
N GLY A 238 -0.67 -15.77 -25.80
CA GLY A 238 -0.14 -16.63 -26.85
C GLY A 238 -1.06 -17.82 -27.19
N GLU A 239 -1.73 -18.39 -26.21
CA GLU A 239 -2.67 -19.51 -26.44
C GLU A 239 -4.03 -19.05 -26.99
N LYS A 240 -4.46 -17.81 -26.74
CA LYS A 240 -5.70 -17.27 -27.38
C LYS A 240 -5.51 -16.81 -28.82
N ALA A 241 -4.26 -16.68 -29.28
CA ALA A 241 -3.97 -16.33 -30.67
C ALA A 241 -3.73 -17.54 -31.59
N ALA A 242 -3.71 -18.78 -31.08
CA ALA A 242 -3.35 -19.97 -31.86
C ALA A 242 -4.43 -21.08 -31.89
N GLY A 243 -5.67 -20.83 -31.51
CA GLY A 243 -6.58 -21.97 -31.35
C GLY A 243 -8.10 -21.78 -31.46
N GLU A 244 -8.61 -20.65 -31.92
CA GLU A 244 -10.02 -20.58 -32.30
C GLU A 244 -10.14 -20.63 -33.83
N PRO A 245 -10.81 -21.65 -34.40
CA PRO A 245 -11.14 -21.62 -35.81
C PRO A 245 -12.07 -20.44 -36.06
N LEU A 246 -11.65 -19.53 -36.95
CA LEU A 246 -12.44 -18.40 -37.43
C LEU A 246 -13.88 -18.86 -37.68
N ALA A 247 -14.84 -18.15 -37.11
CA ALA A 247 -16.27 -18.44 -37.33
C ALA A 247 -16.58 -18.38 -38.82
N GLU A 248 -17.51 -19.23 -39.28
CA GLU A 248 -17.84 -19.36 -40.71
C GLU A 248 -18.18 -18.02 -41.38
N TRP A 249 -18.80 -17.09 -40.67
CA TRP A 249 -19.10 -15.75 -41.18
C TRP A 249 -17.86 -14.86 -41.36
N GLU A 250 -16.80 -15.12 -40.63
CA GLU A 250 -15.50 -14.40 -40.70
C GLU A 250 -14.64 -14.92 -41.87
N ARG A 251 -14.80 -16.18 -42.23
CA ARG A 251 -14.25 -16.76 -43.48
C ARG A 251 -14.94 -16.22 -44.71
N ASP A 252 -16.28 -16.10 -44.67
CA ASP A 252 -17.08 -15.54 -45.78
C ASP A 252 -16.77 -14.07 -46.04
N LEU A 253 -16.43 -13.29 -44.99
CA LEU A 253 -15.98 -11.90 -45.12
C LEU A 253 -14.60 -11.80 -45.80
N LEU A 254 -13.66 -12.66 -45.41
CA LEU A 254 -12.30 -12.70 -46.00
C LEU A 254 -12.30 -13.27 -47.45
N GLU A 255 -13.26 -14.12 -47.83
CA GLU A 255 -13.44 -14.57 -49.20
C GLU A 255 -14.21 -13.55 -50.04
N GLY A 256 -15.08 -12.73 -49.43
CA GLY A 256 -15.78 -11.62 -50.06
C GLY A 256 -14.84 -10.48 -50.47
N GLU A 257 -13.86 -10.12 -49.61
CA GLU A 257 -12.87 -9.11 -49.93
C GLU A 257 -11.88 -9.53 -51.05
N LYS A 258 -11.59 -10.83 -51.17
CA LYS A 258 -10.69 -11.33 -52.25
C LYS A 258 -11.40 -11.42 -53.61
N LYS A 259 -12.73 -11.38 -53.67
CA LYS A 259 -13.52 -11.32 -54.91
C LYS A 259 -13.82 -9.89 -55.36
N ALA A 260 -13.73 -8.91 -54.45
CA ALA A 260 -13.95 -7.49 -54.80
C ALA A 260 -12.74 -6.81 -55.47
N ASP A 261 -11.53 -7.38 -55.29
CA ASP A 261 -10.26 -6.83 -55.86
C ASP A 261 -9.96 -7.33 -57.29
N SER A 262 -10.87 -8.13 -57.91
CA SER A 262 -10.60 -8.67 -59.25
C SER A 262 -11.55 -8.18 -60.34
N GLU A 263 -12.51 -7.30 -60.05
CA GLU A 263 -13.37 -6.69 -61.09
C GLU A 263 -13.57 -5.22 -60.82
N ASP A 264 -12.69 -4.41 -61.32
CA ASP A 264 -13.08 -3.03 -61.74
C ASP A 264 -12.12 -2.46 -62.78
N ALA A 265 -12.68 -2.35 -64.00
CA ALA A 265 -12.23 -1.40 -65.00
C ALA A 265 -13.46 -0.75 -65.66
N ALA A 266 -13.77 0.47 -65.22
CA ALA A 266 -14.37 1.62 -65.94
C ALA A 266 -15.64 1.47 -66.79
N PRO A 267 -16.25 2.64 -67.31
CA PRO A 267 -16.74 3.81 -66.55
C PRO A 267 -18.19 4.26 -66.99
N ALA A 268 -18.73 5.30 -66.32
CA ALA A 268 -19.57 6.40 -66.82
C ALA A 268 -21.10 6.41 -66.59
N ALA A 269 -21.50 7.48 -65.95
CA ALA A 269 -22.53 8.47 -66.26
C ALA A 269 -23.95 8.35 -65.65
N ALA A 270 -24.28 9.45 -65.00
CA ALA A 270 -25.47 10.28 -65.10
C ALA A 270 -26.68 10.08 -64.13
N GLU A 271 -26.90 11.20 -63.43
CA GLU A 271 -28.20 11.84 -63.15
C GLU A 271 -29.23 11.18 -62.21
N GLY A 272 -29.52 11.90 -61.14
CA GLY A 272 -30.84 12.50 -61.00
C GLY A 272 -31.46 12.41 -59.60
N GLU A 273 -31.55 13.56 -59.00
CA GLU A 273 -32.65 14.06 -58.18
C GLU A 273 -32.86 13.64 -56.73
N LYS A 274 -32.69 14.70 -55.93
CA LYS A 274 -33.38 15.03 -54.66
C LYS A 274 -34.91 15.16 -54.89
N PRO A 275 -35.83 15.37 -53.89
CA PRO A 275 -35.60 15.95 -52.53
C PRO A 275 -36.56 15.46 -51.41
N ALA A 276 -36.32 16.04 -50.23
CA ALA A 276 -37.28 16.49 -49.18
C ALA A 276 -38.04 15.42 -48.37
N GLU A 277 -38.28 15.50 -47.12
CA GLU A 277 -38.77 16.55 -46.25
C GLU A 277 -38.73 16.07 -44.80
N ALA A 278 -38.38 16.99 -43.89
CA ALA A 278 -38.76 16.95 -42.48
C ALA A 278 -40.22 17.43 -42.34
N PRO A 279 -40.92 17.29 -41.23
CA PRO A 279 -40.71 18.05 -40.00
C PRO A 279 -41.11 17.28 -38.70
N ALA A 280 -40.60 17.73 -37.59
CA ALA A 280 -41.06 18.67 -36.56
C ALA A 280 -42.00 18.14 -35.45
N GLU A 281 -41.68 18.66 -34.28
CA GLU A 281 -42.48 19.05 -33.10
C GLU A 281 -42.91 17.93 -32.13
N GLY A 282 -42.72 18.11 -30.91
CA GLY A 282 -42.90 19.07 -29.84
C GLY A 282 -43.04 18.21 -28.57
N GLU A 283 -42.79 18.51 -27.44
CA GLU A 283 -43.15 19.54 -26.51
C GLU A 283 -42.52 19.29 -25.15
N LYS A 284 -42.02 20.28 -24.54
CA LYS A 284 -41.95 20.46 -23.09
C LYS A 284 -43.37 20.92 -22.63
N PRO A 285 -43.79 20.80 -21.34
CA PRO A 285 -43.25 21.62 -20.27
C PRO A 285 -43.39 21.11 -18.82
N ALA A 286 -42.79 21.93 -17.93
CA ALA A 286 -43.20 22.42 -16.60
C ALA A 286 -43.03 21.49 -15.40
N GLU A 287 -42.16 21.87 -14.44
CA GLU A 287 -42.29 22.82 -13.35
C GLU A 287 -43.11 22.34 -12.13
N ALA A 288 -42.44 22.22 -11.00
CA ALA A 288 -42.84 22.54 -9.61
C ALA A 288 -41.65 22.17 -8.71
N ALA A 289 -40.90 23.03 -8.14
CA ALA A 289 -41.04 24.09 -7.15
C ALA A 289 -41.43 23.63 -5.74
N ALA A 290 -40.58 24.08 -4.78
CA ALA A 290 -40.77 24.16 -3.32
C ALA A 290 -40.60 22.87 -2.52
N GLU A 291 -39.90 22.82 -1.42
CA GLU A 291 -39.81 23.72 -0.29
C GLU A 291 -38.67 23.27 0.64
N ALA A 292 -37.93 24.22 1.16
CA ALA A 292 -37.10 24.04 2.37
C ALA A 292 -37.96 24.32 3.62
N PRO A 293 -37.64 23.78 4.76
CA PRO A 293 -37.59 24.60 5.97
C PRO A 293 -36.25 24.47 6.72
N ALA A 294 -35.59 25.54 6.97
CA ALA A 294 -35.40 26.35 8.14
C ALA A 294 -34.99 25.62 9.43
N ALA A 295 -33.82 26.02 9.87
CA ALA A 295 -33.19 26.18 11.16
C ALA A 295 -34.07 26.09 12.44
N GLU A 296 -33.47 25.50 13.43
CA GLU A 296 -33.56 25.73 14.90
C GLU A 296 -32.82 24.53 15.54
N ASP A 297 -31.98 24.60 16.51
CA ASP A 297 -31.65 25.50 17.56
C ASP A 297 -30.35 24.99 18.23
N ALA A 298 -29.47 25.87 18.63
CA ALA A 298 -28.34 25.56 19.48
C ALA A 298 -28.81 25.81 20.95
N PRO A 299 -28.33 25.09 21.92
CA PRO A 299 -28.07 25.70 23.19
C PRO A 299 -26.63 25.69 23.65
N ALA A 300 -26.34 26.77 24.29
CA ALA A 300 -25.18 27.35 24.87
C ALA A 300 -24.40 26.48 25.88
N ALA A 301 -23.17 26.96 26.07
CA ALA A 301 -22.20 26.64 27.09
C ALA A 301 -22.72 26.84 28.51
N GLU A 302 -22.20 26.01 29.41
CA GLU A 302 -21.96 26.18 30.84
C GLU A 302 -21.21 24.90 31.28
N ASP A 303 -20.17 24.84 32.01
CA ASP A 303 -19.52 25.61 33.06
C ASP A 303 -18.23 24.84 33.41
N ALA A 304 -17.13 25.51 33.58
CA ALA A 304 -15.93 24.98 34.17
C ALA A 304 -15.99 25.23 35.67
N PRO A 305 -15.51 24.36 36.51
CA PRO A 305 -15.01 24.78 37.81
C PRO A 305 -13.49 24.66 37.93
N ALA A 306 -12.98 25.67 38.56
CA ALA A 306 -11.64 26.07 38.86
C ALA A 306 -10.87 25.07 39.75
N ALA A 307 -9.56 25.30 39.68
CA ALA A 307 -8.50 24.76 40.53
C ALA A 307 -8.76 25.00 42.02
N GLU A 308 -8.38 24.05 42.82
CA GLU A 308 -7.91 24.21 44.21
C GLU A 308 -6.94 23.06 44.53
N ASP A 309 -5.74 23.44 44.72
CA ASP A 309 -4.89 23.50 45.94
C ASP A 309 -4.07 22.25 46.23
N ALA A 310 -2.78 22.46 46.12
CA ALA A 310 -1.74 21.64 46.71
C ALA A 310 -1.61 21.93 48.21
N PRO A 311 -1.17 20.97 49.03
CA PRO A 311 -0.22 21.34 50.06
C PRO A 311 1.10 20.58 49.95
N ALA A 312 2.17 21.37 50.04
CA ALA A 312 3.50 20.97 50.48
C ALA A 312 3.50 20.66 51.99
N ALA A 313 4.28 19.65 52.36
CA ALA A 313 4.99 19.55 53.67
C ALA A 313 5.88 18.32 53.59
N GLU A 314 7.16 18.53 53.60
CA GLU A 314 8.14 18.47 54.70
C GLU A 314 8.57 17.04 55.04
N ALA A 315 9.77 16.76 54.61
CA ALA A 315 11.01 16.42 55.32
C ALA A 315 10.83 15.93 56.78
N GLU A 316 11.36 14.79 57.11
CA GLU A 316 12.42 14.58 58.12
C GLU A 316 12.65 13.08 58.38
N GLN A 317 13.87 12.72 58.29
CA GLN A 317 14.73 11.84 59.13
C GLN A 317 14.16 10.56 59.77
N ALA A 318 14.66 9.43 59.41
CA ALA A 318 15.51 8.53 60.22
C ALA A 318 16.08 7.43 59.35
#